data_3d0136bcf585a156a424e3bbc75cbb67
#
_entry.id   3d0136bcf585a156a424e3bbc75cbb67
#
_cell.length_a   1.000
_cell.length_b   1.000
_cell.length_c   1.000
_cell.angle_alpha   90.00
_cell.angle_beta   90.00
_cell.angle_gamma   90.00
#
_symmetry.space_group_name_H-M   'P 1'
#
loop_
_entity.id
_entity.type
_entity.pdbx_description
1 polymer ?
#
loop_
_entity_poly.entity_id
_entity_poly.type
_entity_poly.pdbx_seq_one_letter_code
_entity_poly.pdbx_strand_id
1 'polypeptide(L)'
;MMERREFLGHMARATVAGGAVLAVGRRAWPLAETPAGNARRASVVDFGADPTGQKDATAAVQRAIATLGKRNARLVFPAGKYSFAASDAVLMDFRGYEGLEIFGNGAELSFAGATQPLRLTDCKDLEIHDITVEWTRPPFSQGIIRAAGARGVTVAVDAAYPVDGTERVQALLGFESHGKGPLASGVTVYNVGAVQLKGSQVLEIALAERASFKVGDSIVLLHPASDTAALRLEGCEQILLETVSFHTAPGAAVVLSGCGDITLNTVRVIPHPGSGRLISSCGDGVEILDCTGTASVQHALIQGSAGAGMRVQQAYWRVSQVADPQSALLASTDGKPVPEWLLPPQGTYMQISEAATLKLLGEIAVSKAEAVPGGMRLSFSETLSPAIGKGTLFCLSATNQLQLKMDDCKFRGGPYIGLVAQSRARIGNSSFSGYAGPAILLAPDLEHMRGPVVENVHITDCSFSDCNLARRTLTPGEERGAITIDTKPEPQVEQEAAAIPNRINEGITLQRNVFSQLGAPAIYCAGASWLDVESNRFGDCDRLRPAGAEPRAIVLRNLDESTITGNEASAAAKVVMIDCTDKVKVGDNGPLTNATS
;
A
#
# COMPACT_ATOMS: atom_id res chain seq x y z
N MET A 1 12.26 -36.22 -5.13
CA MET A 1 11.58 -34.97 -5.46
C MET A 1 10.10 -35.28 -5.49
N MET A 2 9.36 -34.92 -4.44
CA MET A 2 7.90 -34.95 -4.48
C MET A 2 7.45 -33.86 -5.44
N GLU A 3 6.61 -34.19 -6.39
CA GLU A 3 6.07 -33.18 -7.30
C GLU A 3 5.26 -32.14 -6.50
N ARG A 4 5.46 -30.86 -6.79
CA ARG A 4 4.78 -29.69 -6.15
C ARG A 4 3.25 -29.87 -6.10
N ARG A 5 2.69 -30.64 -7.03
CA ARG A 5 1.26 -31.01 -7.09
C ARG A 5 0.78 -31.83 -5.90
N GLU A 6 1.58 -32.73 -5.35
CA GLU A 6 1.18 -33.55 -4.19
C GLU A 6 1.20 -32.74 -2.89
N PHE A 7 2.11 -31.77 -2.74
CA PHE A 7 2.18 -30.93 -1.57
C PHE A 7 0.98 -29.97 -1.46
N LEU A 8 0.57 -29.34 -2.58
CA LEU A 8 -0.60 -28.45 -2.61
C LEU A 8 -1.91 -29.24 -2.48
N GLY A 9 -2.01 -30.45 -3.01
CA GLY A 9 -3.17 -31.31 -2.87
C GLY A 9 -3.46 -31.78 -1.45
N HIS A 10 -2.43 -31.87 -0.59
CA HIS A 10 -2.61 -32.22 0.83
C HIS A 10 -3.02 -31.03 1.69
N MET A 11 -2.67 -29.82 1.33
CA MET A 11 -3.12 -28.61 2.06
C MET A 11 -4.57 -28.25 1.74
N ALA A 12 -5.07 -28.52 0.55
CA ALA A 12 -6.47 -28.24 0.16
C ALA A 12 -7.48 -29.18 0.81
N ARG A 13 -7.08 -30.34 1.34
CA ARG A 13 -7.98 -31.32 1.98
C ARG A 13 -8.13 -31.20 3.49
N ALA A 14 -7.40 -30.32 4.14
CA ALA A 14 -7.40 -30.14 5.60
C ALA A 14 -8.29 -29.00 6.12
N THR A 15 -9.12 -28.39 5.29
CA THR A 15 -9.92 -27.20 5.68
C THR A 15 -11.43 -27.38 5.48
N VAL A 16 -11.99 -28.50 5.92
CA VAL A 16 -13.44 -28.59 6.18
C VAL A 16 -13.64 -29.24 7.55
N ALA A 17 -13.46 -28.47 8.61
CA ALA A 17 -14.15 -28.67 9.90
C ALA A 17 -13.78 -27.51 10.84
N GLY A 18 -14.78 -26.73 11.23
CA GLY A 18 -14.71 -25.87 12.41
C GLY A 18 -14.37 -24.42 12.11
N GLY A 19 -15.40 -23.61 11.85
CA GLY A 19 -15.38 -22.18 12.11
C GLY A 19 -15.13 -21.90 13.60
N ALA A 20 -13.90 -21.99 14.03
CA ALA A 20 -13.45 -21.30 15.22
C ALA A 20 -13.06 -19.90 14.77
N VAL A 21 -13.97 -18.94 14.93
CA VAL A 21 -13.60 -17.56 15.16
C VAL A 21 -12.54 -17.62 16.25
N LEU A 22 -11.28 -17.49 15.87
CA LEU A 22 -10.26 -17.07 16.81
C LEU A 22 -10.68 -15.66 17.23
N ALA A 23 -11.55 -15.59 18.24
CA ALA A 23 -11.58 -14.45 19.10
C ALA A 23 -10.11 -14.29 19.53
N VAL A 24 -9.39 -13.36 18.88
CA VAL A 24 -8.23 -12.73 19.49
C VAL A 24 -8.82 -12.17 20.77
N GLY A 25 -8.64 -12.94 21.86
CA GLY A 25 -9.13 -12.54 23.16
C GLY A 25 -8.65 -11.10 23.32
N ARG A 26 -9.61 -10.18 23.47
CA ARG A 26 -9.29 -8.92 24.09
C ARG A 26 -8.49 -9.31 25.32
N ARG A 27 -7.18 -9.19 25.27
CA ARG A 27 -6.45 -8.89 26.48
C ARG A 27 -7.14 -7.64 26.98
N ALA A 28 -8.15 -7.83 27.82
CA ALA A 28 -8.66 -6.77 28.64
C ALA A 28 -7.44 -6.31 29.42
N TRP A 29 -6.77 -5.32 28.89
CA TRP A 29 -5.69 -4.65 29.57
C TRP A 29 -6.34 -4.00 30.78
N PRO A 30 -5.97 -4.41 31.99
CA PRO A 30 -6.47 -3.72 33.15
C PRO A 30 -5.98 -2.28 33.05
N LEU A 31 -6.93 -1.35 33.09
CA LEU A 31 -6.67 0.08 33.33
C LEU A 31 -6.07 0.33 34.72
N ALA A 32 -5.38 -0.61 35.29
CA ALA A 32 -4.75 -0.52 36.59
C ALA A 32 -3.28 -0.87 36.49
N GLU A 33 -2.50 0.16 36.64
CA GLU A 33 -1.12 0.21 37.00
C GLU A 33 -0.67 -0.95 37.87
N THR A 34 0.11 -1.87 37.33
CA THR A 34 1.13 -2.53 38.11
C THR A 34 2.40 -2.45 37.27
N PRO A 35 3.40 -1.66 37.66
CA PRO A 35 4.68 -1.72 37.00
C PRO A 35 5.25 -3.09 37.25
N ALA A 36 5.32 -3.92 36.23
CA ALA A 36 6.28 -5.02 36.24
C ALA A 36 7.65 -4.36 36.44
N GLY A 37 8.31 -4.69 37.52
CA GLY A 37 9.50 -3.97 38.00
C GLY A 37 10.54 -3.72 36.92
N ASN A 38 11.10 -2.54 36.93
CA ASN A 38 12.16 -1.97 36.10
C ASN A 38 11.76 -1.30 34.77
N ALA A 39 10.50 -1.04 34.44
CA ALA A 39 10.16 -0.17 33.31
C ALA A 39 10.47 1.28 33.68
N ARG A 40 11.43 1.92 32.98
CA ARG A 40 11.66 3.36 33.13
C ARG A 40 10.55 4.11 32.40
N ARG A 41 9.70 4.80 33.14
CA ARG A 41 8.65 5.65 32.62
C ARG A 41 9.11 7.11 32.60
N ALA A 42 8.88 7.81 31.48
CA ALA A 42 9.09 9.25 31.38
C ALA A 42 7.81 9.89 30.84
N SER A 43 7.25 10.85 31.57
CA SER A 43 6.15 11.69 31.10
C SER A 43 6.74 12.98 30.54
N VAL A 44 6.42 13.33 29.30
CA VAL A 44 7.02 14.48 28.63
C VAL A 44 6.76 15.83 29.35
N VAL A 45 5.64 15.94 30.08
CA VAL A 45 5.32 17.13 30.87
C VAL A 45 6.23 17.31 32.07
N ASP A 46 6.79 16.24 32.65
CA ASP A 46 7.75 16.30 33.76
C ASP A 46 9.08 16.92 33.29
N PHE A 47 9.31 16.93 31.99
CA PHE A 47 10.47 17.54 31.34
C PHE A 47 10.16 18.91 30.75
N GLY A 48 8.96 19.44 30.97
CA GLY A 48 8.53 20.77 30.56
C GLY A 48 7.86 20.85 29.18
N ALA A 49 7.38 19.73 28.63
CA ALA A 49 6.51 19.78 27.46
C ALA A 49 5.17 20.46 27.80
N ASP A 50 4.73 21.38 26.94
CA ASP A 50 3.51 22.14 27.13
C ASP A 50 2.33 21.42 26.44
N PRO A 51 1.36 20.87 27.20
CA PRO A 51 0.22 20.16 26.64
C PRO A 51 -0.85 21.10 26.05
N THR A 52 -0.66 22.43 26.08
CA THR A 52 -1.54 23.40 25.43
C THR A 52 -1.14 23.66 23.97
N GLY A 53 0.04 23.22 23.55
CA GLY A 53 0.56 23.42 22.19
C GLY A 53 1.05 24.83 21.89
N GLN A 54 1.20 25.68 22.91
CA GLN A 54 1.67 27.07 22.73
C GLN A 54 3.20 27.17 22.66
N LYS A 55 3.90 26.20 23.22
CA LYS A 55 5.37 26.13 23.24
C LYS A 55 5.87 24.90 22.49
N ASP A 56 7.05 25.04 21.89
CA ASP A 56 7.73 23.92 21.24
C ASP A 56 8.09 22.84 22.26
N ALA A 57 7.61 21.63 22.04
CA ALA A 57 7.82 20.48 22.90
C ALA A 57 9.12 19.71 22.60
N THR A 58 9.83 20.02 21.50
CA THR A 58 10.96 19.25 20.98
C THR A 58 12.01 18.97 22.04
N ALA A 59 12.53 20.00 22.69
CA ALA A 59 13.60 19.84 23.68
C ALA A 59 13.13 19.07 24.93
N ALA A 60 11.88 19.23 25.35
CA ALA A 60 11.32 18.52 26.49
C ALA A 60 11.17 17.03 26.20
N VAL A 61 10.63 16.69 25.02
CA VAL A 61 10.48 15.28 24.57
C VAL A 61 11.83 14.61 24.42
N GLN A 62 12.83 15.30 23.82
CA GLN A 62 14.18 14.76 23.70
C GLN A 62 14.84 14.50 25.06
N ARG A 63 14.64 15.40 26.05
CA ARG A 63 15.10 15.14 27.42
C ARG A 63 14.40 13.95 28.05
N ALA A 64 13.11 13.80 27.87
CA ALA A 64 12.36 12.64 28.35
C ALA A 64 12.92 11.34 27.76
N ILE A 65 13.11 11.29 26.44
CA ILE A 65 13.67 10.13 25.73
C ILE A 65 15.08 9.80 26.25
N ALA A 66 15.93 10.81 26.48
CA ALA A 66 17.30 10.61 26.95
C ALA A 66 17.38 9.94 28.35
N THR A 67 16.30 9.98 29.13
CA THR A 67 16.24 9.28 30.43
C THR A 67 15.83 7.81 30.32
N LEU A 68 15.27 7.41 29.19
CA LEU A 68 14.77 6.05 29.00
C LEU A 68 15.91 5.06 28.79
N GLY A 69 15.82 3.93 29.51
CA GLY A 69 16.68 2.78 29.22
C GLY A 69 16.25 2.10 27.92
N LYS A 70 17.12 1.24 27.39
CA LYS A 70 16.84 0.51 26.14
C LYS A 70 15.85 -0.67 26.31
N ARG A 71 15.49 -1.02 27.56
CA ARG A 71 14.61 -2.15 27.84
C ARG A 71 13.44 -1.73 28.71
N ASN A 72 12.25 -2.22 28.37
CA ASN A 72 10.99 -1.98 29.07
C ASN A 72 10.79 -0.48 29.35
N ALA A 73 10.92 0.34 28.31
CA ALA A 73 10.81 1.79 28.40
C ALA A 73 9.39 2.25 28.07
N ARG A 74 8.90 3.26 28.80
CA ARG A 74 7.60 3.86 28.53
C ARG A 74 7.71 5.38 28.43
N LEU A 75 7.40 5.91 27.23
CA LEU A 75 7.23 7.35 26.99
C LEU A 75 5.75 7.69 27.05
N VAL A 76 5.38 8.68 27.84
CA VAL A 76 3.97 9.06 28.04
C VAL A 76 3.76 10.52 27.63
N PHE A 77 2.79 10.73 26.76
CA PHE A 77 2.21 12.03 26.46
C PHE A 77 0.84 12.10 27.18
N PRO A 78 0.70 12.87 28.25
CA PRO A 78 -0.62 13.17 28.78
C PRO A 78 -1.53 13.81 27.73
N ALA A 79 -2.85 13.65 27.89
CA ALA A 79 -3.81 14.26 26.98
C ALA A 79 -3.54 15.76 26.78
N GLY A 80 -3.54 16.20 25.53
CA GLY A 80 -3.26 17.58 25.18
C GLY A 80 -2.73 17.71 23.76
N LYS A 81 -2.36 18.93 23.39
CA LYS A 81 -1.73 19.25 22.11
C LYS A 81 -0.27 19.60 22.33
N TYR A 82 0.61 18.96 21.56
CA TYR A 82 2.05 19.23 21.62
C TYR A 82 2.52 19.73 20.26
N SER A 83 3.10 20.92 20.23
CA SER A 83 3.61 21.53 19.02
C SER A 83 5.11 21.29 18.87
N PHE A 84 5.53 20.98 17.66
CA PHE A 84 6.94 20.73 17.32
C PHE A 84 7.36 21.65 16.18
N ALA A 85 8.41 22.42 16.40
CA ALA A 85 8.99 23.29 15.38
C ALA A 85 9.57 22.48 14.22
N ALA A 86 9.71 23.12 13.06
CA ALA A 86 10.35 22.52 11.90
C ALA A 86 11.79 22.10 12.20
N SER A 87 12.17 20.92 11.78
CA SER A 87 13.49 20.35 11.99
C SER A 87 13.90 19.48 10.81
N ASP A 88 15.16 19.56 10.40
CA ASP A 88 15.74 18.65 9.42
C ASP A 88 16.17 17.31 10.06
N ALA A 89 16.21 17.25 11.40
CA ALA A 89 16.52 16.04 12.14
C ALA A 89 15.23 15.28 12.52
N VAL A 90 15.37 13.96 12.71
CA VAL A 90 14.31 13.14 13.30
C VAL A 90 14.08 13.61 14.74
N LEU A 91 12.82 13.92 15.08
CA LEU A 91 12.52 14.46 16.42
C LEU A 91 12.54 13.39 17.51
N MET A 92 11.96 12.24 17.24
CA MET A 92 11.91 11.09 18.14
C MET A 92 12.57 9.90 17.44
N ASP A 93 13.85 9.66 17.71
CA ASP A 93 14.63 8.57 17.12
C ASP A 93 14.95 7.51 18.17
N PHE A 94 14.35 6.34 17.97
CA PHE A 94 14.56 5.18 18.84
C PHE A 94 15.31 4.10 18.08
N ARG A 95 16.40 3.61 18.67
CA ARG A 95 17.20 2.57 18.03
C ARG A 95 17.58 1.47 19.01
N GLY A 96 17.31 0.22 18.66
CA GLY A 96 17.65 -0.97 19.46
C GLY A 96 16.97 -0.99 20.83
N TYR A 97 15.69 -0.60 20.91
CA TYR A 97 14.88 -0.74 22.10
C TYR A 97 14.19 -2.11 22.11
N GLU A 98 14.02 -2.67 23.30
CA GLU A 98 13.28 -3.90 23.57
C GLU A 98 12.20 -3.62 24.63
N GLY A 99 10.91 -3.82 24.28
CA GLY A 99 9.78 -3.50 25.15
C GLY A 99 9.55 -1.97 25.26
N LEU A 100 9.52 -1.26 24.12
CA LEU A 100 9.22 0.18 24.11
C LEU A 100 7.73 0.42 23.95
N GLU A 101 7.14 1.16 24.88
CA GLU A 101 5.76 1.63 24.83
C GLU A 101 5.69 3.14 24.70
N ILE A 102 4.93 3.65 23.73
CA ILE A 102 4.65 5.09 23.55
C ILE A 102 3.15 5.31 23.71
N PHE A 103 2.74 5.96 24.80
CA PHE A 103 1.36 6.22 25.15
C PHE A 103 0.97 7.67 24.93
N GLY A 104 -0.02 7.92 24.08
CA GLY A 104 -0.53 9.26 23.80
C GLY A 104 -1.69 9.71 24.68
N ASN A 105 -2.47 8.78 25.24
CA ASN A 105 -3.68 9.11 26.01
C ASN A 105 -4.57 10.13 25.31
N GLY A 106 -4.73 10.04 24.00
CA GLY A 106 -5.45 11.01 23.16
C GLY A 106 -4.67 12.29 22.84
N ALA A 107 -3.36 12.31 23.02
CA ALA A 107 -2.54 13.46 22.67
C ALA A 107 -2.50 13.70 21.15
N GLU A 108 -2.55 14.97 20.75
CA GLU A 108 -2.28 15.44 19.39
C GLU A 108 -0.85 15.96 19.29
N LEU A 109 -0.06 15.36 18.40
CA LEU A 109 1.30 15.78 18.08
C LEU A 109 1.27 16.57 16.76
N SER A 110 1.51 17.90 16.84
CA SER A 110 1.39 18.83 15.71
C SER A 110 2.78 19.29 15.25
N PHE A 111 3.13 18.93 14.02
CA PHE A 111 4.46 19.19 13.45
C PHE A 111 4.46 20.36 12.46
N ALA A 112 5.62 20.97 12.26
CA ALA A 112 5.83 22.02 11.26
C ALA A 112 6.89 21.60 10.24
N GLY A 113 6.78 22.12 9.01
CA GLY A 113 7.77 21.92 7.95
C GLY A 113 7.88 20.45 7.47
N ALA A 114 9.04 20.10 6.91
CA ALA A 114 9.35 18.76 6.39
C ALA A 114 9.97 17.84 7.47
N THR A 115 9.52 17.99 8.70
CA THR A 115 10.06 17.24 9.85
C THR A 115 9.71 15.76 9.77
N GLN A 116 10.68 14.89 10.08
CA GLN A 116 10.47 13.47 10.36
C GLN A 116 10.09 13.28 11.83
N PRO A 117 8.82 12.99 12.18
CA PRO A 117 8.40 12.98 13.58
C PRO A 117 8.99 11.83 14.39
N LEU A 118 8.84 10.61 13.89
CA LEU A 118 9.12 9.40 14.66
C LEU A 118 9.79 8.35 13.75
N ARG A 119 10.95 7.88 14.18
CA ARG A 119 11.67 6.77 13.58
C ARG A 119 12.07 5.75 14.65
N LEU A 120 11.82 4.49 14.34
CA LEU A 120 12.23 3.36 15.17
C LEU A 120 13.03 2.40 14.30
N THR A 121 14.24 2.05 14.76
CA THR A 121 15.14 1.17 14.00
C THR A 121 15.64 0.06 14.92
N ASP A 122 15.63 -1.19 14.43
CA ASP A 122 16.10 -2.38 15.16
C ASP A 122 15.46 -2.52 16.56
N CYS A 123 14.17 -2.18 16.69
CA CYS A 123 13.42 -2.31 17.95
C CYS A 123 12.62 -3.61 17.96
N LYS A 124 12.36 -4.11 19.18
CA LYS A 124 11.57 -5.32 19.39
C LYS A 124 10.56 -5.13 20.50
N ASP A 125 9.40 -5.79 20.38
CA ASP A 125 8.29 -5.69 21.32
C ASP A 125 7.88 -4.22 21.53
N LEU A 126 7.35 -3.64 20.44
CA LEU A 126 7.08 -2.22 20.30
C LEU A 126 5.59 -1.95 20.30
N GLU A 127 5.14 -1.01 21.14
CA GLU A 127 3.74 -0.60 21.21
C GLU A 127 3.58 0.92 21.13
N ILE A 128 2.65 1.39 20.27
CA ILE A 128 2.27 2.81 20.16
C ILE A 128 0.76 2.91 20.28
N HIS A 129 0.28 3.72 21.24
CA HIS A 129 -1.12 3.81 21.58
C HIS A 129 -1.64 5.25 21.64
N ASP A 130 -2.91 5.45 21.20
CA ASP A 130 -3.73 6.65 21.42
C ASP A 130 -3.05 7.96 21.05
N ILE A 131 -2.39 8.02 19.90
CA ILE A 131 -1.71 9.21 19.37
C ILE A 131 -2.41 9.70 18.11
N THR A 132 -2.58 11.00 18.02
CA THR A 132 -2.95 11.70 16.79
C THR A 132 -1.76 12.49 16.26
N VAL A 133 -1.44 12.32 14.98
CA VAL A 133 -0.36 13.04 14.27
C VAL A 133 -0.97 14.02 13.28
N GLU A 134 -0.53 15.28 13.34
CA GLU A 134 -1.05 16.38 12.50
C GLU A 134 0.10 17.30 12.07
N TRP A 135 -0.11 18.11 11.03
CA TRP A 135 0.76 19.20 10.61
C TRP A 135 0.05 20.53 10.72
N THR A 136 0.69 21.49 11.38
CA THR A 136 0.17 22.87 11.52
C THR A 136 -0.14 23.48 10.15
N ARG A 137 0.77 23.32 9.19
CA ARG A 137 0.58 23.65 7.77
C ARG A 137 0.73 22.37 6.96
N PRO A 138 -0.35 21.83 6.40
CA PRO A 138 -0.25 20.66 5.52
C PRO A 138 0.73 20.89 4.37
N PRO A 139 1.48 19.88 3.93
CA PRO A 139 2.42 19.98 2.80
C PRO A 139 1.71 19.92 1.44
N PHE A 140 0.48 20.38 1.41
CA PHE A 140 -0.34 20.60 0.23
C PHE A 140 -1.20 21.86 0.42
N SER A 141 -1.71 22.36 -0.68
CA SER A 141 -2.78 23.35 -0.71
C SER A 141 -3.99 22.78 -1.44
N GLN A 142 -5.17 23.28 -1.17
CA GLN A 142 -6.35 22.94 -1.96
C GLN A 142 -7.13 24.20 -2.34
N GLY A 143 -7.96 24.08 -3.36
CA GLY A 143 -8.76 25.17 -3.84
C GLY A 143 -9.71 24.76 -4.96
N ILE A 144 -10.29 25.75 -5.62
CA ILE A 144 -11.25 25.56 -6.70
C ILE A 144 -10.70 26.17 -7.98
N ILE A 145 -10.87 25.47 -9.09
CA ILE A 145 -10.47 25.96 -10.41
C ILE A 145 -11.40 27.07 -10.87
N ARG A 146 -10.84 28.24 -11.16
CA ARG A 146 -11.56 29.43 -11.65
C ARG A 146 -11.46 29.59 -13.17
N ALA A 147 -10.35 29.13 -13.76
CA ALA A 147 -10.19 29.05 -15.20
C ALA A 147 -9.38 27.81 -15.56
N ALA A 148 -9.74 27.16 -16.64
CA ALA A 148 -9.06 25.97 -17.14
C ALA A 148 -8.77 26.10 -18.64
N GLY A 149 -7.52 25.91 -19.02
CA GLY A 149 -7.03 25.77 -20.39
C GLY A 149 -6.31 24.47 -20.59
N ALA A 150 -6.01 24.12 -21.82
CA ALA A 150 -5.33 22.85 -22.15
C ALA A 150 -3.94 22.72 -21.50
N ARG A 151 -3.27 23.83 -21.18
CA ARG A 151 -1.90 23.87 -20.63
C ARG A 151 -1.76 24.83 -19.45
N GLY A 152 -2.84 25.08 -18.73
CA GLY A 152 -2.78 25.93 -17.55
C GLY A 152 -4.12 26.00 -16.84
N VAL A 153 -4.06 26.23 -15.54
CA VAL A 153 -5.22 26.41 -14.68
C VAL A 153 -5.03 27.62 -13.78
N THR A 154 -6.14 28.30 -13.46
CA THR A 154 -6.17 29.32 -12.44
C THR A 154 -6.94 28.77 -11.24
N VAL A 155 -6.31 28.75 -10.07
CA VAL A 155 -6.83 28.17 -8.84
C VAL A 155 -7.05 29.26 -7.82
N ALA A 156 -8.25 29.36 -7.29
CA ALA A 156 -8.50 30.07 -6.04
C ALA A 156 -8.21 29.13 -4.89
N VAL A 157 -7.10 29.37 -4.20
CA VAL A 157 -6.64 28.57 -3.07
C VAL A 157 -7.44 28.94 -1.83
N ASP A 158 -7.85 27.95 -1.04
CA ASP A 158 -8.60 28.18 0.18
C ASP A 158 -7.79 28.98 1.20
N ALA A 159 -8.44 29.86 1.94
CA ALA A 159 -7.77 30.75 2.91
C ALA A 159 -7.00 30.01 4.02
N ALA A 160 -7.34 28.73 4.28
CA ALA A 160 -6.59 27.88 5.21
C ALA A 160 -5.15 27.55 4.73
N TYR A 161 -4.83 27.83 3.46
CA TYR A 161 -3.54 27.56 2.85
C TYR A 161 -2.96 28.86 2.27
N PRO A 162 -2.39 29.76 3.09
CA PRO A 162 -1.81 30.99 2.61
C PRO A 162 -0.76 30.72 1.52
N VAL A 163 -0.82 31.50 0.44
CA VAL A 163 0.09 31.40 -0.71
C VAL A 163 0.67 32.78 -1.04
N ASP A 164 1.94 32.81 -1.47
CA ASP A 164 2.66 34.05 -1.80
C ASP A 164 3.25 34.06 -3.22
N GLY A 165 3.07 32.97 -3.98
CA GLY A 165 3.57 32.80 -5.34
C GLY A 165 4.97 32.15 -5.42
N THR A 166 5.56 31.80 -4.30
CA THR A 166 6.84 31.06 -4.24
C THR A 166 6.63 29.54 -4.12
N GLU A 167 5.36 29.11 -4.11
CA GLU A 167 4.99 27.71 -3.96
C GLU A 167 5.57 26.86 -5.08
N ARG A 168 6.30 25.84 -4.70
CA ARG A 168 6.63 24.75 -5.60
C ARG A 168 5.49 23.75 -5.59
N VAL A 169 4.97 23.41 -6.74
CA VAL A 169 3.92 22.41 -6.91
C VAL A 169 4.50 21.23 -7.66
N GLN A 170 4.49 20.05 -7.04
CA GLN A 170 4.99 18.81 -7.62
C GLN A 170 3.93 18.14 -8.48
N ALA A 171 2.68 18.14 -7.99
CA ALA A 171 1.57 17.52 -8.70
C ALA A 171 0.25 18.21 -8.40
N LEU A 172 -0.69 18.04 -9.31
CA LEU A 172 -2.08 18.47 -9.19
C LEU A 172 -2.98 17.24 -9.17
N LEU A 173 -3.82 17.14 -8.13
CA LEU A 173 -4.83 16.08 -8.00
C LEU A 173 -6.21 16.69 -8.18
N GLY A 174 -6.94 16.24 -9.19
CA GLY A 174 -8.29 16.73 -9.48
C GLY A 174 -9.37 15.94 -8.74
N PHE A 175 -10.35 16.67 -8.19
CA PHE A 175 -11.53 16.12 -7.53
C PHE A 175 -12.77 16.77 -8.11
N GLU A 176 -13.90 16.04 -8.13
CA GLU A 176 -15.17 16.60 -8.52
C GLU A 176 -15.57 17.77 -7.63
N SER A 177 -16.43 18.64 -8.16
CA SER A 177 -16.93 19.81 -7.43
C SER A 177 -17.38 19.43 -6.02
N HIS A 178 -16.95 20.20 -5.04
CA HIS A 178 -17.19 19.98 -3.62
C HIS A 178 -16.59 18.69 -3.04
N GLY A 179 -15.53 18.15 -3.65
CA GLY A 179 -14.79 17.00 -3.10
C GLY A 179 -15.57 15.69 -3.08
N LYS A 180 -16.54 15.51 -3.97
CA LYS A 180 -17.40 14.31 -4.03
C LYS A 180 -16.69 13.03 -4.47
N GLY A 181 -15.43 13.11 -4.80
CA GLY A 181 -14.59 11.99 -5.26
C GLY A 181 -13.51 12.46 -6.21
N PRO A 182 -12.59 11.57 -6.62
CA PRO A 182 -11.62 11.90 -7.65
C PRO A 182 -12.33 12.17 -8.98
N LEU A 183 -11.75 13.04 -9.83
CA LEU A 183 -12.33 13.32 -11.13
C LEU A 183 -12.44 12.05 -11.98
N ALA A 184 -13.59 11.87 -12.62
CA ALA A 184 -13.80 10.79 -13.59
C ALA A 184 -12.81 10.83 -14.79
N SER A 185 -12.20 11.98 -15.06
CA SER A 185 -11.11 12.10 -16.03
C SER A 185 -9.76 11.57 -15.53
N GLY A 186 -9.64 11.22 -14.24
CA GLY A 186 -8.41 10.70 -13.64
C GLY A 186 -7.24 11.68 -13.68
N VAL A 187 -7.51 12.98 -13.63
CA VAL A 187 -6.46 13.98 -13.84
C VAL A 187 -5.57 14.08 -12.61
N THR A 188 -4.43 13.40 -12.70
CA THR A 188 -3.26 13.70 -11.89
C THR A 188 -2.17 14.22 -12.82
N VAL A 189 -1.67 15.43 -12.58
CA VAL A 189 -0.60 16.04 -13.37
C VAL A 189 0.65 16.11 -12.53
N TYR A 190 1.68 15.36 -12.90
CA TYR A 190 2.97 15.35 -12.19
C TYR A 190 3.96 16.39 -12.75
N ASN A 191 3.83 16.79 -14.01
CA ASN A 191 4.72 17.77 -14.64
C ASN A 191 4.11 19.16 -14.58
N VAL A 192 4.26 19.82 -13.44
CA VAL A 192 3.78 21.17 -13.21
C VAL A 192 4.85 22.17 -13.61
N GLY A 193 4.47 23.17 -14.42
CA GLY A 193 5.36 24.25 -14.85
C GLY A 193 5.39 25.41 -13.86
N ALA A 194 5.52 26.63 -14.42
CA ALA A 194 5.60 27.84 -13.59
C ALA A 194 4.31 28.09 -12.82
N VAL A 195 4.47 28.53 -11.57
CA VAL A 195 3.40 28.99 -10.68
C VAL A 195 3.53 30.49 -10.50
N GLN A 196 2.45 31.24 -10.64
CA GLN A 196 2.42 32.69 -10.52
C GLN A 196 1.26 33.15 -9.67
N LEU A 197 1.50 34.06 -8.73
CA LEU A 197 0.45 34.73 -7.97
C LEU A 197 -0.22 35.79 -8.85
N LYS A 198 -1.54 35.69 -9.03
CA LYS A 198 -2.35 36.65 -9.82
C LYS A 198 -3.21 37.57 -8.96
N GLY A 199 -3.29 37.31 -7.68
CA GLY A 199 -4.08 38.07 -6.72
C GLY A 199 -4.03 37.41 -5.34
N SER A 200 -4.70 37.97 -4.36
CA SER A 200 -4.78 37.32 -3.04
C SER A 200 -5.34 35.91 -3.19
N GLN A 201 -4.59 34.90 -2.76
CA GLN A 201 -5.00 33.47 -2.79
C GLN A 201 -5.35 32.93 -4.20
N VAL A 202 -4.83 33.54 -5.28
CA VAL A 202 -5.09 33.08 -6.65
C VAL A 202 -3.77 32.76 -7.34
N LEU A 203 -3.59 31.50 -7.71
CA LEU A 203 -2.43 30.99 -8.44
C LEU A 203 -2.80 30.68 -9.90
N GLU A 204 -1.97 31.12 -10.84
CA GLU A 204 -1.94 30.62 -12.20
C GLU A 204 -0.82 29.60 -12.32
N ILE A 205 -1.17 28.40 -12.80
CA ILE A 205 -0.28 27.25 -12.85
C ILE A 205 -0.18 26.74 -14.27
N ALA A 206 1.01 26.77 -14.84
CA ALA A 206 1.29 26.20 -16.15
C ALA A 206 1.38 24.67 -16.06
N LEU A 207 0.91 23.97 -17.09
CA LEU A 207 0.95 22.51 -17.19
C LEU A 207 1.87 22.10 -18.34
N ALA A 208 2.81 21.22 -18.10
CA ALA A 208 3.66 20.64 -19.13
C ALA A 208 2.86 19.72 -20.06
N GLU A 209 1.83 19.07 -19.54
CA GLU A 209 0.93 18.16 -20.25
C GLU A 209 -0.47 18.76 -20.41
N ARG A 210 -1.21 18.28 -21.40
CA ARG A 210 -2.64 18.63 -21.53
C ARG A 210 -3.43 17.97 -20.42
N ALA A 211 -4.25 18.74 -19.72
CA ALA A 211 -5.16 18.25 -18.69
C ALA A 211 -6.59 18.74 -18.95
N SER A 212 -7.56 17.93 -18.54
CA SER A 212 -8.99 18.20 -18.77
C SER A 212 -9.67 18.57 -17.45
N PHE A 213 -9.23 19.67 -16.84
CA PHE A 213 -9.93 20.27 -15.71
C PHE A 213 -11.11 21.14 -16.15
N LYS A 214 -12.06 21.29 -15.27
CA LYS A 214 -13.23 22.18 -15.48
C LYS A 214 -13.28 23.27 -14.42
N VAL A 215 -13.87 24.40 -14.78
CA VAL A 215 -14.20 25.44 -13.79
C VAL A 215 -15.18 24.87 -12.76
N GLY A 216 -14.88 25.07 -11.49
CA GLY A 216 -15.63 24.51 -10.36
C GLY A 216 -15.09 23.17 -9.81
N ASP A 217 -14.19 22.49 -10.51
CA ASP A 217 -13.52 21.32 -9.94
C ASP A 217 -12.69 21.72 -8.73
N SER A 218 -12.65 20.83 -7.74
CA SER A 218 -11.73 20.96 -6.60
C SER A 218 -10.36 20.41 -6.99
N ILE A 219 -9.31 21.02 -6.44
CA ILE A 219 -7.94 20.64 -6.78
C ILE A 219 -7.06 20.66 -5.53
N VAL A 220 -6.18 19.68 -5.44
CA VAL A 220 -5.09 19.63 -4.45
C VAL A 220 -3.78 19.87 -5.18
N LEU A 221 -2.99 20.80 -4.63
CA LEU A 221 -1.64 21.13 -5.07
C LEU A 221 -0.67 20.45 -4.11
N LEU A 222 -0.02 19.39 -4.53
CA LEU A 222 1.02 18.73 -3.73
C LEU A 222 2.30 19.56 -3.80
N HIS A 223 2.81 19.95 -2.65
CA HIS A 223 4.12 20.59 -2.55
C HIS A 223 5.22 19.52 -2.49
N PRO A 224 6.45 19.79 -2.96
CA PRO A 224 7.54 18.86 -2.79
C PRO A 224 7.68 18.49 -1.32
N ALA A 225 7.39 17.25 -1.00
CA ALA A 225 7.70 16.67 0.28
C ALA A 225 8.96 15.83 0.11
N SER A 226 9.85 15.89 1.08
CA SER A 226 10.88 14.87 1.21
C SER A 226 10.21 13.52 1.42
N ASP A 227 10.93 12.41 1.27
CA ASP A 227 10.52 11.04 1.61
C ASP A 227 10.17 10.87 3.12
N THR A 228 9.51 11.86 3.69
CA THR A 228 9.24 11.99 5.11
C THR A 228 7.93 11.28 5.45
N ALA A 229 8.04 10.10 6.03
CA ALA A 229 6.89 9.44 6.64
C ALA A 229 6.54 10.08 7.99
N ALA A 230 5.27 10.07 8.39
CA ALA A 230 4.91 10.51 9.74
C ALA A 230 5.42 9.53 10.81
N LEU A 231 5.39 8.24 10.53
CA LEU A 231 5.95 7.18 11.35
C LEU A 231 6.76 6.23 10.46
N ARG A 232 8.02 5.98 10.82
CA ARG A 232 8.91 5.05 10.10
C ARG A 232 9.46 4.00 11.05
N LEU A 233 9.27 2.73 10.72
CA LEU A 233 9.80 1.58 11.43
C LEU A 233 10.69 0.78 10.47
N GLU A 234 11.90 0.47 10.90
CA GLU A 234 12.93 -0.20 10.08
C GLU A 234 13.56 -1.34 10.86
N GLY A 235 13.47 -2.57 10.37
CA GLY A 235 14.03 -3.76 11.02
C GLY A 235 13.45 -4.06 12.40
N CYS A 236 12.21 -3.67 12.67
CA CYS A 236 11.56 -3.88 13.95
C CYS A 236 10.75 -5.19 13.98
N GLU A 237 10.62 -5.78 15.17
CA GLU A 237 9.86 -7.01 15.38
C GLU A 237 8.79 -6.84 16.45
N GLN A 238 7.67 -7.57 16.33
CA GLN A 238 6.56 -7.60 17.29
C GLN A 238 6.01 -6.18 17.53
N ILE A 239 5.36 -5.62 16.49
CA ILE A 239 4.88 -4.24 16.45
C ILE A 239 3.38 -4.20 16.69
N LEU A 240 2.94 -3.35 17.61
CA LEU A 240 1.54 -2.99 17.82
C LEU A 240 1.35 -1.48 17.64
N LEU A 241 0.53 -1.08 16.66
CA LEU A 241 -0.05 0.25 16.57
C LEU A 241 -1.53 0.14 16.92
N GLU A 242 -1.97 0.77 18.00
CA GLU A 242 -3.35 0.70 18.46
C GLU A 242 -3.95 2.09 18.65
N THR A 243 -5.07 2.35 17.98
CA THR A 243 -5.79 3.65 18.06
C THR A 243 -4.90 4.84 17.69
N VAL A 244 -4.10 4.69 16.63
CA VAL A 244 -3.21 5.75 16.13
C VAL A 244 -3.85 6.43 14.92
N SER A 245 -3.90 7.76 14.93
CA SER A 245 -4.52 8.55 13.86
C SER A 245 -3.51 9.48 13.20
N PHE A 246 -3.54 9.54 11.88
CA PHE A 246 -2.75 10.45 11.05
C PHE A 246 -3.69 11.32 10.25
N HIS A 247 -3.72 12.62 10.53
CA HIS A 247 -4.58 13.57 9.83
C HIS A 247 -3.86 14.26 8.68
N THR A 248 -2.55 14.26 8.72
CA THR A 248 -1.68 14.76 7.65
C THR A 248 -0.36 14.02 7.68
N ALA A 249 0.22 13.80 6.49
CA ALA A 249 1.60 13.33 6.35
C ALA A 249 2.24 13.91 5.08
N PRO A 250 3.51 14.38 5.14
CA PRO A 250 4.23 14.91 3.97
C PRO A 250 4.48 13.86 2.88
N GLY A 251 4.73 12.63 3.26
CA GLY A 251 4.84 11.45 2.40
C GLY A 251 3.81 10.41 2.81
N ALA A 252 4.23 9.17 2.99
CA ALA A 252 3.38 8.13 3.57
C ALA A 252 3.09 8.42 5.06
N ALA A 253 1.90 8.02 5.55
CA ALA A 253 1.63 8.19 6.97
C ALA A 253 2.42 7.19 7.82
N VAL A 254 2.45 5.92 7.44
CA VAL A 254 3.22 4.87 8.11
C VAL A 254 4.06 4.11 7.10
N VAL A 255 5.33 3.92 7.41
CA VAL A 255 6.25 3.06 6.64
C VAL A 255 6.86 2.02 7.58
N LEU A 256 6.67 0.75 7.24
CA LEU A 256 7.30 -0.38 7.88
C LEU A 256 8.19 -1.07 6.84
N SER A 257 9.49 -1.15 7.09
CA SER A 257 10.45 -1.76 6.18
C SER A 257 11.28 -2.82 6.88
N GLY A 258 11.35 -4.04 6.33
CA GLY A 258 12.10 -5.15 6.90
C GLY A 258 11.65 -5.55 8.30
N CYS A 259 10.39 -5.31 8.62
CA CYS A 259 9.81 -5.60 9.94
C CYS A 259 9.17 -7.01 9.99
N GLY A 260 8.97 -7.52 11.21
CA GLY A 260 8.30 -8.79 11.45
C GLY A 260 7.14 -8.69 12.45
N ASP A 261 6.10 -9.51 12.25
CA ASP A 261 4.93 -9.61 13.13
C ASP A 261 4.30 -8.25 13.51
N ILE A 262 3.50 -7.74 12.59
CA ILE A 262 2.90 -6.41 12.64
C ILE A 262 1.42 -6.52 13.01
N THR A 263 0.98 -5.73 13.97
CA THR A 263 -0.45 -5.54 14.30
C THR A 263 -0.81 -4.06 14.19
N LEU A 264 -1.74 -3.76 13.27
CA LEU A 264 -2.35 -2.46 13.09
C LEU A 264 -3.83 -2.56 13.52
N ASN A 265 -4.16 -2.10 14.71
CA ASN A 265 -5.51 -2.13 15.24
C ASN A 265 -6.07 -0.71 15.37
N THR A 266 -7.19 -0.43 14.69
CA THR A 266 -7.84 0.88 14.72
C THR A 266 -6.90 2.02 14.27
N VAL A 267 -6.03 1.74 13.29
CA VAL A 267 -5.19 2.77 12.67
C VAL A 267 -6.01 3.58 11.67
N ARG A 268 -5.93 4.90 11.78
CA ARG A 268 -6.67 5.84 10.94
C ARG A 268 -5.73 6.76 10.19
N VAL A 269 -5.83 6.77 8.87
CA VAL A 269 -5.18 7.77 8.00
C VAL A 269 -6.32 8.51 7.30
N ILE A 270 -6.73 9.64 7.86
CA ILE A 270 -7.94 10.37 7.44
C ILE A 270 -7.67 11.87 7.44
N PRO A 271 -8.30 12.64 6.55
CA PRO A 271 -8.26 14.09 6.67
C PRO A 271 -8.75 14.56 8.06
N HIS A 272 -8.17 15.63 8.58
CA HIS A 272 -8.58 16.17 9.89
C HIS A 272 -10.09 16.40 9.91
N PRO A 273 -10.83 15.83 10.86
CA PRO A 273 -12.28 15.95 10.94
C PRO A 273 -12.73 17.41 10.94
N GLY A 274 -13.71 17.74 10.11
CA GLY A 274 -14.27 19.11 9.99
C GLY A 274 -13.38 20.11 9.24
N SER A 275 -12.21 19.75 8.78
CA SER A 275 -11.30 20.67 8.05
C SER A 275 -11.69 20.89 6.58
N GLY A 276 -12.52 20.02 6.00
CA GLY A 276 -12.82 20.03 4.57
C GLY A 276 -11.65 19.61 3.68
N ARG A 277 -10.58 19.07 4.23
CA ARG A 277 -9.43 18.55 3.47
C ARG A 277 -9.84 17.37 2.62
N LEU A 278 -9.32 17.31 1.39
CA LEU A 278 -9.58 16.24 0.42
C LEU A 278 -8.63 15.06 0.59
N ILE A 279 -7.43 15.32 1.12
CA ILE A 279 -6.41 14.29 1.36
C ILE A 279 -5.87 14.33 2.79
N SER A 280 -5.32 13.20 3.22
CA SER A 280 -4.66 12.99 4.52
C SER A 280 -3.15 12.81 4.39
N SER A 281 -2.67 12.15 3.35
CA SER A 281 -1.23 11.94 3.11
C SER A 281 -0.86 12.35 1.68
N CYS A 282 0.34 12.90 1.50
CA CYS A 282 0.87 13.24 0.18
C CYS A 282 1.48 12.02 -0.54
N GLY A 283 1.66 10.92 0.16
CA GLY A 283 2.06 9.60 -0.34
C GLY A 283 1.02 8.54 -0.05
N ASP A 284 1.46 7.32 0.15
CA ASP A 284 0.62 6.19 0.55
C ASP A 284 0.08 6.38 1.99
N GLY A 285 -1.02 5.74 2.31
CA GLY A 285 -1.53 5.72 3.69
C GLY A 285 -0.63 4.87 4.58
N VAL A 286 -0.42 3.62 4.23
CA VAL A 286 0.45 2.67 4.94
C VAL A 286 1.29 1.90 3.94
N GLU A 287 2.59 1.82 4.17
CA GLU A 287 3.53 0.99 3.41
C GLU A 287 4.10 -0.11 4.31
N ILE A 288 3.99 -1.35 3.88
CA ILE A 288 4.59 -2.54 4.50
C ILE A 288 5.50 -3.17 3.45
N LEU A 289 6.79 -2.88 3.56
CA LEU A 289 7.77 -3.19 2.53
C LEU A 289 8.82 -4.17 3.06
N ASP A 290 9.07 -5.25 2.33
CA ASP A 290 10.13 -6.21 2.64
C ASP A 290 10.01 -6.84 4.04
N CYS A 291 8.79 -6.88 4.57
CA CYS A 291 8.47 -7.42 5.87
C CYS A 291 8.23 -8.93 5.83
N THR A 292 8.35 -9.59 6.97
CA THR A 292 8.18 -11.05 7.13
C THR A 292 7.15 -11.38 8.23
N GLY A 293 6.85 -12.65 8.46
CA GLY A 293 5.89 -13.06 9.47
C GLY A 293 4.43 -12.75 9.09
N THR A 294 3.68 -12.15 10.00
CA THR A 294 2.27 -11.80 9.79
C THR A 294 2.03 -10.30 9.98
N ALA A 295 1.32 -9.67 9.05
CA ALA A 295 0.70 -8.36 9.25
C ALA A 295 -0.80 -8.54 9.50
N SER A 296 -1.26 -8.25 10.71
CA SER A 296 -2.67 -8.24 11.11
C SER A 296 -3.19 -6.81 11.10
N VAL A 297 -4.16 -6.52 10.23
CA VAL A 297 -4.75 -5.19 10.08
C VAL A 297 -6.24 -5.28 10.41
N GLN A 298 -6.67 -4.62 11.47
CA GLN A 298 -8.05 -4.70 11.94
C GLN A 298 -8.62 -3.30 12.18
N HIS A 299 -9.89 -3.10 11.80
CA HIS A 299 -10.65 -1.86 12.04
C HIS A 299 -9.95 -0.60 11.50
N ALA A 300 -9.06 -0.75 10.50
CA ALA A 300 -8.36 0.39 9.92
C ALA A 300 -9.31 1.25 9.07
N LEU A 301 -9.11 2.56 9.11
CA LEU A 301 -9.80 3.51 8.25
C LEU A 301 -8.76 4.34 7.49
N ILE A 302 -8.69 4.13 6.18
CA ILE A 302 -7.76 4.86 5.30
C ILE A 302 -8.57 5.67 4.28
N GLN A 303 -8.38 6.98 4.29
CA GLN A 303 -9.14 7.91 3.46
C GLN A 303 -8.26 9.04 2.94
N GLY A 304 -8.31 9.29 1.63
CA GLY A 304 -7.69 10.47 1.04
C GLY A 304 -6.16 10.40 0.96
N SER A 305 -5.56 9.22 0.77
CA SER A 305 -4.14 9.12 0.45
C SER A 305 -3.91 9.54 -1.00
N ALA A 306 -2.90 10.39 -1.26
CA ALA A 306 -2.55 10.80 -2.62
C ALA A 306 -1.91 9.65 -3.42
N GLY A 307 -1.25 8.73 -2.77
CA GLY A 307 -0.79 7.45 -3.30
C GLY A 307 -1.82 6.33 -3.09
N ALA A 308 -1.35 5.11 -2.88
CA ALA A 308 -2.20 3.99 -2.50
C ALA A 308 -2.73 4.15 -1.06
N GLY A 309 -3.91 3.63 -0.78
CA GLY A 309 -4.39 3.57 0.59
C GLY A 309 -3.45 2.74 1.46
N MET A 310 -3.12 1.52 0.99
CA MET A 310 -2.11 0.65 1.61
C MET A 310 -1.31 -0.07 0.53
N ARG A 311 -0.01 -0.30 0.81
CA ARG A 311 0.90 -1.04 -0.05
C ARG A 311 1.61 -2.11 0.74
N VAL A 312 1.54 -3.36 0.28
CA VAL A 312 2.20 -4.52 0.90
C VAL A 312 3.00 -5.24 -0.17
N GLN A 313 4.30 -5.06 -0.19
CA GLN A 313 5.17 -5.51 -1.27
C GLN A 313 6.53 -5.99 -0.77
N GLN A 314 7.14 -6.89 -1.55
CA GLN A 314 8.51 -7.36 -1.36
C GLN A 314 9.41 -6.81 -2.48
N ALA A 315 10.71 -6.73 -2.23
CA ALA A 315 11.67 -6.38 -3.27
C ALA A 315 11.96 -7.57 -4.19
N TYR A 316 12.06 -7.28 -5.48
CA TYR A 316 12.88 -8.08 -6.39
C TYR A 316 14.32 -7.58 -6.37
N TRP A 317 15.24 -8.48 -6.27
CA TRP A 317 16.67 -8.23 -6.32
C TRP A 317 17.22 -8.76 -7.63
N ARG A 318 17.83 -7.91 -8.43
CA ARG A 318 18.38 -8.30 -9.73
C ARG A 318 19.82 -8.76 -9.58
N VAL A 319 20.15 -9.93 -10.11
CA VAL A 319 21.55 -10.41 -10.21
C VAL A 319 22.34 -9.47 -11.09
N SER A 320 23.36 -8.85 -10.53
CA SER A 320 24.34 -8.06 -11.25
C SER A 320 25.50 -8.94 -11.76
N GLN A 321 25.86 -9.94 -10.96
CA GLN A 321 26.93 -10.91 -11.29
C GLN A 321 26.76 -12.21 -10.49
N VAL A 322 26.98 -13.35 -11.15
CA VAL A 322 27.25 -14.62 -10.46
C VAL A 322 28.74 -14.64 -10.16
N ALA A 323 29.12 -14.57 -8.90
CA ALA A 323 30.52 -14.42 -8.48
C ALA A 323 31.26 -15.75 -8.52
N ASP A 324 30.58 -16.81 -8.14
CA ASP A 324 31.01 -18.20 -8.19
C ASP A 324 29.77 -19.13 -8.22
N PRO A 325 29.96 -20.48 -8.36
CA PRO A 325 28.81 -21.40 -8.45
C PRO A 325 27.86 -21.41 -7.26
N GLN A 326 28.25 -20.84 -6.12
CA GLN A 326 27.44 -20.77 -4.90
C GLN A 326 27.21 -19.35 -4.41
N SER A 327 27.51 -18.32 -5.20
CA SER A 327 27.26 -16.95 -4.79
C SER A 327 26.87 -16.00 -5.91
N ALA A 328 26.02 -15.05 -5.60
CA ALA A 328 25.58 -13.99 -6.49
C ALA A 328 25.64 -12.61 -5.83
N LEU A 329 25.94 -11.61 -6.64
CA LEU A 329 25.81 -10.20 -6.28
C LEU A 329 24.45 -9.70 -6.76
N LEU A 330 23.66 -9.16 -5.84
CA LEU A 330 22.36 -8.59 -6.12
C LEU A 330 22.44 -7.07 -6.00
N ALA A 331 21.98 -6.37 -7.03
CA ALA A 331 22.01 -4.92 -7.06
C ALA A 331 20.86 -4.30 -6.24
N SER A 332 21.14 -3.24 -5.49
CA SER A 332 20.11 -2.36 -4.95
C SER A 332 19.61 -1.40 -6.04
N THR A 333 18.35 -1.00 -5.96
CA THR A 333 17.73 -0.09 -6.94
C THR A 333 18.26 1.34 -6.86
N ASP A 334 18.73 1.77 -5.68
CA ASP A 334 19.26 3.10 -5.42
C ASP A 334 20.81 3.16 -5.39
N GLY A 335 21.47 2.03 -5.66
CA GLY A 335 22.94 1.93 -5.66
C GLY A 335 23.60 2.00 -4.29
N LYS A 336 22.82 2.01 -3.20
CA LYS A 336 23.35 2.03 -1.83
C LYS A 336 23.59 0.63 -1.28
N PRO A 337 24.43 0.48 -0.25
CA PRO A 337 24.53 -0.75 0.51
C PRO A 337 23.17 -1.10 1.14
N VAL A 338 22.82 -2.38 1.13
CA VAL A 338 21.61 -2.88 1.78
C VAL A 338 21.78 -2.80 3.29
N PRO A 339 20.81 -2.24 4.05
CA PRO A 339 20.87 -2.21 5.50
C PRO A 339 20.91 -3.63 6.10
N GLU A 340 21.57 -3.80 7.25
CA GLU A 340 21.71 -5.12 7.90
C GLU A 340 20.37 -5.80 8.16
N TRP A 341 19.37 -5.03 8.61
CA TRP A 341 18.03 -5.53 8.88
C TRP A 341 17.25 -6.03 7.64
N LEU A 342 17.74 -5.72 6.43
CA LEU A 342 17.14 -6.19 5.18
C LEU A 342 17.90 -7.39 4.57
N LEU A 343 19.05 -7.76 5.14
CA LEU A 343 19.79 -8.95 4.69
C LEU A 343 19.03 -10.23 5.11
N PRO A 344 18.75 -11.15 4.17
CA PRO A 344 18.06 -12.39 4.53
C PRO A 344 18.90 -13.22 5.51
N PRO A 345 18.32 -13.65 6.65
CA PRO A 345 19.00 -14.55 7.58
C PRO A 345 19.43 -15.86 6.93
N GLN A 346 20.41 -16.53 7.54
CA GLN A 346 20.79 -17.89 7.13
C GLN A 346 19.58 -18.83 7.19
N GLY A 347 19.42 -19.65 6.17
CA GLY A 347 18.29 -20.59 6.04
C GLY A 347 17.06 -19.98 5.36
N THR A 348 17.05 -18.68 5.06
CA THR A 348 15.98 -18.06 4.28
C THR A 348 15.97 -18.62 2.86
N TYR A 349 14.81 -19.04 2.37
CA TYR A 349 14.63 -19.45 0.99
C TYR A 349 14.34 -18.24 0.11
N MET A 350 15.05 -18.16 -1.01
CA MET A 350 14.84 -17.17 -2.06
C MET A 350 14.24 -17.86 -3.29
N GLN A 351 13.16 -17.29 -3.80
CA GLN A 351 12.58 -17.65 -5.09
C GLN A 351 13.39 -16.97 -6.20
N ILE A 352 13.62 -17.71 -7.27
CA ILE A 352 14.41 -17.25 -8.42
C ILE A 352 13.51 -17.22 -9.65
N SER A 353 13.45 -16.10 -10.34
CA SER A 353 12.60 -15.93 -11.51
C SER A 353 13.34 -15.31 -12.69
N GLU A 354 12.92 -15.66 -13.89
CA GLU A 354 13.34 -15.02 -15.12
C GLU A 354 12.69 -13.63 -15.23
N ALA A 355 13.46 -12.57 -15.46
CA ALA A 355 12.92 -11.21 -15.47
C ALA A 355 11.91 -10.95 -16.61
N ALA A 356 12.17 -11.54 -17.79
CA ALA A 356 11.34 -11.31 -18.97
C ALA A 356 9.93 -11.89 -18.86
N THR A 357 9.75 -12.99 -18.15
CA THR A 357 8.50 -13.76 -18.10
C THR A 357 7.97 -13.96 -16.69
N LEU A 358 8.74 -13.61 -15.66
CA LEU A 358 8.51 -13.92 -14.25
C LEU A 358 8.37 -15.43 -13.95
N LYS A 359 8.75 -16.27 -14.92
CA LYS A 359 8.74 -17.73 -14.75
C LYS A 359 9.67 -18.14 -13.62
N LEU A 360 9.15 -18.96 -12.71
CA LEU A 360 9.93 -19.55 -11.64
C LEU A 360 11.01 -20.48 -12.21
N LEU A 361 12.27 -20.23 -11.84
CA LEU A 361 13.42 -21.06 -12.17
C LEU A 361 13.78 -22.03 -11.03
N GLY A 362 13.38 -21.72 -9.80
CA GLY A 362 13.63 -22.55 -8.63
C GLY A 362 13.65 -21.75 -7.34
N GLU A 363 13.97 -22.43 -6.25
CA GLU A 363 14.19 -21.83 -4.93
C GLU A 363 15.54 -22.31 -4.37
N ILE A 364 16.20 -21.46 -3.59
CA ILE A 364 17.49 -21.77 -2.99
C ILE A 364 17.63 -21.18 -1.58
N ALA A 365 18.27 -21.92 -0.68
CA ALA A 365 18.50 -21.46 0.69
C ALA A 365 19.76 -20.61 0.79
N VAL A 366 19.64 -19.46 1.45
CA VAL A 366 20.76 -18.58 1.77
C VAL A 366 21.61 -19.18 2.88
N SER A 367 22.90 -19.37 2.64
CA SER A 367 23.87 -19.76 3.67
C SER A 367 24.52 -18.54 4.35
N LYS A 368 24.68 -17.44 3.63
CA LYS A 368 25.23 -16.18 4.13
C LYS A 368 24.74 -14.99 3.28
N ALA A 369 24.47 -13.87 3.93
CA ALA A 369 24.20 -12.60 3.29
C ALA A 369 25.15 -11.52 3.81
N GLU A 370 25.65 -10.66 2.94
CA GLU A 370 26.58 -9.58 3.29
C GLU A 370 26.22 -8.32 2.50
N ALA A 371 26.16 -7.17 3.17
CA ALA A 371 26.05 -5.88 2.51
C ALA A 371 27.34 -5.57 1.74
N VAL A 372 27.21 -5.14 0.50
CA VAL A 372 28.34 -4.71 -0.34
C VAL A 372 28.00 -3.40 -1.02
N PRO A 373 28.99 -2.61 -1.48
CA PRO A 373 28.69 -1.39 -2.24
C PRO A 373 27.76 -1.69 -3.41
N GLY A 374 26.65 -0.96 -3.48
CA GLY A 374 25.63 -1.10 -4.54
C GLY A 374 24.68 -2.29 -4.40
N GLY A 375 24.62 -2.95 -3.24
CA GLY A 375 23.69 -4.06 -3.04
C GLY A 375 24.06 -5.02 -1.92
N MET A 376 23.88 -6.33 -2.18
CA MET A 376 24.26 -7.42 -1.27
C MET A 376 24.88 -8.60 -2.03
N ARG A 377 25.71 -9.35 -1.33
CA ARG A 377 26.18 -10.66 -1.76
C ARG A 377 25.39 -11.73 -1.01
N LEU A 378 24.81 -12.66 -1.76
CA LEU A 378 24.24 -13.87 -1.19
C LEU A 378 25.13 -15.06 -1.53
N SER A 379 25.43 -15.90 -0.52
CA SER A 379 25.99 -17.22 -0.69
C SER A 379 24.91 -18.27 -0.40
N PHE A 380 24.99 -19.41 -1.06
CA PHE A 380 23.97 -20.45 -1.03
C PHE A 380 24.54 -21.79 -0.55
N SER A 381 23.70 -22.63 0.01
CA SER A 381 24.08 -23.98 0.44
C SER A 381 24.27 -24.95 -0.74
N GLU A 382 23.66 -24.63 -1.88
CA GLU A 382 23.67 -25.43 -3.09
C GLU A 382 24.28 -24.65 -4.26
N THR A 383 24.64 -25.35 -5.31
CA THR A 383 25.16 -24.76 -6.55
C THR A 383 24.02 -24.14 -7.34
N LEU A 384 24.20 -22.90 -7.76
CA LEU A 384 23.26 -22.19 -8.63
C LEU A 384 23.12 -22.94 -9.98
N SER A 385 21.89 -23.04 -10.47
CA SER A 385 21.63 -23.55 -11.81
C SER A 385 22.36 -22.70 -12.86
N PRO A 386 22.91 -23.31 -13.92
CA PRO A 386 23.51 -22.56 -15.04
C PRO A 386 22.57 -21.59 -15.75
N ALA A 387 21.26 -21.74 -15.55
CA ALA A 387 20.24 -20.80 -16.06
C ALA A 387 20.21 -19.46 -15.30
N ILE A 388 20.86 -19.37 -14.13
CA ILE A 388 20.91 -18.17 -13.31
C ILE A 388 22.10 -17.32 -13.73
N GLY A 389 21.82 -16.12 -14.20
CA GLY A 389 22.83 -15.20 -14.70
C GLY A 389 22.47 -13.74 -14.41
N LYS A 390 23.24 -12.83 -15.00
CA LYS A 390 22.95 -11.39 -14.91
C LYS A 390 21.53 -11.11 -15.40
N GLY A 391 20.76 -10.36 -14.61
CA GLY A 391 19.39 -10.01 -14.91
C GLY A 391 18.34 -10.89 -14.23
N THR A 392 18.69 -12.11 -13.78
CA THR A 392 17.80 -13.00 -13.03
C THR A 392 17.29 -12.29 -11.75
N LEU A 393 16.05 -12.54 -11.38
CA LEU A 393 15.42 -11.93 -10.21
C LEU A 393 15.39 -12.89 -9.02
N PHE A 394 15.67 -12.35 -7.85
CA PHE A 394 15.51 -13.01 -6.55
C PHE A 394 14.51 -12.26 -5.71
N CYS A 395 13.63 -12.96 -5.00
CA CYS A 395 12.78 -12.42 -3.94
C CYS A 395 12.62 -13.48 -2.84
N LEU A 396 12.06 -13.09 -1.69
CA LEU A 396 11.74 -14.06 -0.65
C LEU A 396 10.78 -15.13 -1.19
N SER A 397 11.01 -16.39 -0.86
CA SER A 397 10.07 -17.47 -1.23
C SER A 397 8.75 -17.32 -0.46
N ALA A 398 7.69 -17.95 -0.95
CA ALA A 398 6.35 -17.89 -0.35
C ALA A 398 6.34 -18.23 1.15
N THR A 399 7.22 -19.11 1.62
CA THR A 399 7.33 -19.49 3.04
C THR A 399 7.93 -18.40 3.92
N ASN A 400 8.72 -17.50 3.35
CA ASN A 400 9.42 -16.42 4.04
C ASN A 400 8.77 -15.05 3.83
N GLN A 401 7.78 -14.96 2.94
CA GLN A 401 7.04 -13.72 2.69
C GLN A 401 6.07 -13.40 3.82
N LEU A 402 5.77 -12.11 3.96
CA LEU A 402 4.74 -11.63 4.86
C LEU A 402 3.36 -12.22 4.50
N GLN A 403 2.62 -12.66 5.52
CA GLN A 403 1.20 -12.98 5.39
C GLN A 403 0.35 -11.77 5.82
N LEU A 404 -0.39 -11.17 4.88
CA LEU A 404 -1.38 -10.14 5.20
C LEU A 404 -2.69 -10.77 5.68
N LYS A 405 -3.18 -10.33 6.84
CA LYS A 405 -4.51 -10.64 7.37
C LYS A 405 -5.23 -9.33 7.64
N MET A 406 -6.27 -9.04 6.85
CA MET A 406 -7.06 -7.82 6.96
C MET A 406 -8.52 -8.15 7.25
N ASP A 407 -9.11 -7.50 8.26
CA ASP A 407 -10.49 -7.70 8.63
C ASP A 407 -11.14 -6.38 9.10
N ASP A 408 -12.41 -6.17 8.75
CA ASP A 408 -13.22 -4.98 9.07
C ASP A 408 -12.50 -3.64 8.81
N CYS A 409 -11.85 -3.53 7.65
CA CYS A 409 -11.15 -2.32 7.24
C CYS A 409 -11.96 -1.50 6.24
N LYS A 410 -11.76 -0.18 6.24
CA LYS A 410 -12.47 0.76 5.36
C LYS A 410 -11.47 1.62 4.59
N PHE A 411 -11.54 1.52 3.28
CA PHE A 411 -10.73 2.29 2.34
C PHE A 411 -11.64 3.24 1.56
N ARG A 412 -11.42 4.55 1.67
CA ARG A 412 -12.31 5.57 1.12
C ARG A 412 -11.57 6.66 0.38
N GLY A 413 -11.96 6.86 -0.86
CA GLY A 413 -11.55 8.01 -1.66
C GLY A 413 -10.04 8.15 -1.84
N GLY A 414 -9.59 8.11 -3.06
CA GLY A 414 -8.19 8.35 -3.41
C GLY A 414 -8.01 8.48 -4.91
N PRO A 415 -7.05 9.32 -5.34
CA PRO A 415 -6.78 9.52 -6.76
C PRO A 415 -6.04 8.34 -7.40
N TYR A 416 -5.68 7.31 -6.63
CA TYR A 416 -4.88 6.18 -7.11
C TYR A 416 -5.55 4.82 -6.82
N ILE A 417 -5.02 4.00 -5.95
CA ILE A 417 -5.44 2.60 -5.68
C ILE A 417 -5.76 2.43 -4.19
N GLY A 418 -6.75 1.60 -3.85
CA GLY A 418 -7.07 1.31 -2.46
C GLY A 418 -6.00 0.48 -1.77
N LEU A 419 -5.74 -0.72 -2.26
CA LEU A 419 -4.74 -1.65 -1.73
C LEU A 419 -3.88 -2.19 -2.87
N VAL A 420 -2.57 -2.15 -2.71
CA VAL A 420 -1.60 -2.91 -3.51
C VAL A 420 -1.06 -4.04 -2.66
N ALA A 421 -1.27 -5.28 -3.08
CA ALA A 421 -0.72 -6.45 -2.40
C ALA A 421 -0.22 -7.46 -3.44
N GLN A 422 0.69 -8.35 -3.06
CA GLN A 422 1.31 -9.25 -4.04
C GLN A 422 1.23 -10.72 -3.65
N SER A 423 1.20 -11.08 -2.38
CA SER A 423 1.18 -12.48 -1.99
C SER A 423 0.47 -12.73 -0.67
N ARG A 424 0.05 -13.96 -0.45
CA ARG A 424 -0.44 -14.53 0.82
C ARG A 424 -1.34 -13.59 1.61
N ALA A 425 -2.40 -13.07 0.98
CA ALA A 425 -3.32 -12.15 1.61
C ALA A 425 -4.66 -12.82 1.93
N ARG A 426 -5.19 -12.53 3.12
CA ARG A 426 -6.57 -12.84 3.50
C ARG A 426 -7.26 -11.54 3.86
N ILE A 427 -8.22 -11.14 3.06
CA ILE A 427 -8.94 -9.88 3.19
C ILE A 427 -10.42 -10.22 3.38
N GLY A 428 -10.95 -9.89 4.55
CA GLY A 428 -12.33 -10.19 4.91
C GLY A 428 -13.10 -8.95 5.38
N ASN A 429 -14.42 -8.97 5.27
CA ASN A 429 -15.35 -8.02 5.87
C ASN A 429 -15.00 -6.54 5.64
N SER A 430 -14.28 -6.22 4.57
CA SER A 430 -13.70 -4.91 4.32
C SER A 430 -14.41 -4.17 3.19
N SER A 431 -14.33 -2.85 3.18
CA SER A 431 -14.99 -2.01 2.17
C SER A 431 -14.01 -1.08 1.47
N PHE A 432 -14.16 -0.97 0.15
CA PHE A 432 -13.36 -0.13 -0.72
C PHE A 432 -14.27 0.76 -1.56
N SER A 433 -14.09 2.08 -1.50
CA SER A 433 -14.96 3.00 -2.23
C SER A 433 -14.27 4.29 -2.65
N GLY A 434 -14.71 4.85 -3.79
CA GLY A 434 -14.32 6.19 -4.23
C GLY A 434 -12.90 6.30 -4.77
N TYR A 435 -12.36 5.26 -5.42
CA TYR A 435 -11.01 5.27 -6.01
C TYR A 435 -11.03 5.58 -7.50
N ALA A 436 -10.09 6.41 -7.95
CA ALA A 436 -9.89 6.66 -9.38
C ALA A 436 -9.41 5.40 -10.12
N GLY A 437 -8.58 4.60 -9.51
CA GLY A 437 -8.09 3.32 -10.00
C GLY A 437 -8.75 2.11 -9.36
N PRO A 438 -8.12 0.93 -9.42
CA PRO A 438 -8.56 -0.28 -8.76
C PRO A 438 -8.76 -0.12 -7.25
N ALA A 439 -9.73 -0.83 -6.69
CA ALA A 439 -9.82 -1.00 -5.24
C ALA A 439 -8.67 -1.85 -4.71
N ILE A 440 -8.39 -2.97 -5.38
CA ILE A 440 -7.28 -3.86 -5.05
C ILE A 440 -6.50 -4.17 -6.34
N LEU A 441 -5.18 -3.97 -6.27
CA LEU A 441 -4.23 -4.36 -7.31
C LEU A 441 -3.31 -5.46 -6.78
N LEU A 442 -3.37 -6.61 -7.44
CA LEU A 442 -2.54 -7.77 -7.21
C LEU A 442 -1.63 -7.96 -8.44
N ALA A 443 -0.46 -7.37 -8.43
CA ALA A 443 0.46 -7.43 -9.56
C ALA A 443 1.90 -7.14 -9.12
N PRO A 444 2.90 -7.82 -9.69
CA PRO A 444 4.30 -7.39 -9.58
C PRO A 444 4.48 -6.04 -10.29
N ASP A 445 5.47 -5.28 -9.83
CA ASP A 445 5.88 -3.99 -10.41
C ASP A 445 7.38 -4.01 -10.67
N LEU A 446 7.77 -4.42 -11.86
CA LEU A 446 9.18 -4.53 -12.22
C LEU A 446 9.84 -3.19 -12.52
N GLU A 447 9.07 -2.14 -12.80
CA GLU A 447 9.60 -0.78 -12.93
C GLU A 447 10.19 -0.31 -11.59
N HIS A 448 9.52 -0.64 -10.48
CA HIS A 448 9.99 -0.31 -9.14
C HIS A 448 10.65 -1.50 -8.41
N MET A 449 10.93 -2.59 -9.13
CA MET A 449 11.51 -3.83 -8.57
C MET A 449 10.73 -4.36 -7.36
N ARG A 450 9.40 -4.44 -7.51
CA ARG A 450 8.48 -4.95 -6.48
C ARG A 450 7.78 -6.22 -6.94
N GLY A 451 7.78 -7.22 -6.09
CA GLY A 451 7.19 -8.54 -6.28
C GLY A 451 6.72 -9.13 -4.96
N PRO A 452 6.52 -10.42 -4.88
CA PRO A 452 6.54 -11.41 -5.95
C PRO A 452 5.25 -11.48 -6.76
N VAL A 453 5.12 -12.53 -7.55
CA VAL A 453 3.85 -12.93 -8.18
C VAL A 453 2.81 -13.28 -7.12
N VAL A 454 1.54 -13.28 -7.53
CA VAL A 454 0.40 -13.46 -6.61
C VAL A 454 0.21 -14.94 -6.29
N GLU A 455 0.29 -15.29 -5.02
CA GLU A 455 0.04 -16.66 -4.54
C GLU A 455 -0.84 -16.65 -3.27
N ASN A 456 -1.82 -17.57 -3.19
CA ASN A 456 -2.66 -17.78 -2.00
C ASN A 456 -3.36 -16.52 -1.48
N VAL A 457 -4.17 -15.88 -2.34
CA VAL A 457 -4.96 -14.70 -1.99
C VAL A 457 -6.43 -15.05 -1.83
N HIS A 458 -7.02 -14.68 -0.71
CA HIS A 458 -8.43 -14.86 -0.43
C HIS A 458 -9.07 -13.50 -0.13
N ILE A 459 -10.08 -13.11 -0.91
CA ILE A 459 -10.86 -11.89 -0.72
C ILE A 459 -12.31 -12.30 -0.55
N THR A 460 -12.83 -12.15 0.66
CA THR A 460 -14.14 -12.69 1.01
C THR A 460 -14.97 -11.68 1.79
N ASP A 461 -16.29 -11.70 1.56
CA ASP A 461 -17.25 -10.88 2.30
C ASP A 461 -16.96 -9.38 2.25
N CYS A 462 -16.34 -8.90 1.16
CA CYS A 462 -15.94 -7.51 0.97
C CYS A 462 -16.93 -6.76 0.07
N SER A 463 -16.95 -5.43 0.20
CA SER A 463 -17.75 -4.55 -0.66
C SER A 463 -16.88 -3.57 -1.45
N PHE A 464 -17.20 -3.42 -2.73
CA PHE A 464 -16.49 -2.57 -3.68
C PHE A 464 -17.49 -1.64 -4.37
N SER A 465 -17.32 -0.33 -4.20
CA SER A 465 -18.20 0.64 -4.84
C SER A 465 -17.43 1.87 -5.33
N ASP A 466 -17.92 2.46 -6.42
CA ASP A 466 -17.33 3.69 -6.96
C ASP A 466 -15.80 3.60 -7.15
N CYS A 467 -15.32 2.52 -7.73
CA CYS A 467 -13.92 2.31 -8.06
C CYS A 467 -13.68 2.31 -9.57
N ASN A 468 -12.45 2.51 -10.01
CA ASN A 468 -12.08 2.72 -11.41
C ASN A 468 -12.86 3.88 -12.05
N LEU A 469 -13.02 4.98 -11.34
CA LEU A 469 -13.79 6.13 -11.82
C LEU A 469 -13.03 6.97 -12.86
N ALA A 470 -11.70 6.82 -12.94
CA ALA A 470 -10.90 7.53 -13.92
C ALA A 470 -11.03 6.90 -15.30
N ARG A 471 -11.54 7.69 -16.28
CA ARG A 471 -11.28 7.44 -17.69
C ARG A 471 -9.82 7.75 -17.99
N ARG A 472 -8.88 6.96 -17.55
CA ARG A 472 -7.60 6.96 -18.25
C ARG A 472 -7.89 6.42 -19.66
N THR A 473 -7.34 7.09 -20.66
CA THR A 473 -7.05 6.42 -21.94
C THR A 473 -6.04 5.34 -21.60
N LEU A 474 -6.54 4.20 -21.17
CA LEU A 474 -5.71 3.01 -21.00
C LEU A 474 -5.14 2.70 -22.37
N THR A 475 -3.85 2.52 -22.47
CA THR A 475 -3.23 1.97 -23.67
C THR A 475 -3.98 0.68 -24.01
N PRO A 476 -4.28 0.38 -25.28
CA PRO A 476 -4.90 -0.89 -25.64
C PRO A 476 -4.12 -2.04 -24.98
N GLY A 477 -4.80 -2.86 -24.15
CA GLY A 477 -4.18 -3.92 -23.35
C GLY A 477 -4.02 -3.61 -21.85
N GLU A 478 -4.24 -2.39 -21.38
CA GLU A 478 -4.26 -2.03 -19.96
C GLU A 478 -5.68 -2.11 -19.37
N GLU A 479 -6.36 -3.22 -19.53
CA GLU A 479 -7.64 -3.44 -18.89
C GLU A 479 -7.47 -3.60 -17.37
N ARG A 480 -8.41 -3.09 -16.59
CA ARG A 480 -8.41 -3.18 -15.11
C ARG A 480 -9.81 -3.45 -14.60
N GLY A 481 -9.90 -4.18 -13.48
CA GLY A 481 -11.10 -4.37 -12.70
C GLY A 481 -11.05 -3.60 -11.38
N ALA A 482 -12.12 -3.60 -10.61
CA ALA A 482 -12.07 -3.15 -9.21
C ALA A 482 -11.12 -4.03 -8.39
N ILE A 483 -11.12 -5.33 -8.63
CA ILE A 483 -10.02 -6.24 -8.29
C ILE A 483 -9.27 -6.53 -9.58
N THR A 484 -8.00 -6.16 -9.62
CA THR A 484 -7.11 -6.40 -10.77
C THR A 484 -6.02 -7.38 -10.35
N ILE A 485 -5.94 -8.51 -11.05
CA ILE A 485 -4.86 -9.48 -10.96
C ILE A 485 -4.14 -9.45 -12.30
N ASP A 486 -2.87 -9.07 -12.31
CA ASP A 486 -2.14 -8.89 -13.55
C ASP A 486 -0.71 -9.37 -13.44
N THR A 487 -0.10 -9.59 -14.58
CA THR A 487 1.30 -9.97 -14.72
C THR A 487 1.92 -9.06 -15.75
N LYS A 488 2.71 -8.07 -15.30
CA LYS A 488 3.41 -7.18 -16.22
C LYS A 488 4.90 -7.57 -16.29
N PRO A 489 5.34 -8.23 -17.37
CA PRO A 489 6.76 -8.43 -17.64
C PRO A 489 7.47 -7.09 -17.89
N GLU A 490 8.79 -7.11 -18.02
CA GLU A 490 9.56 -5.91 -18.34
C GLU A 490 9.08 -5.26 -19.66
N PRO A 491 8.97 -3.92 -19.74
CA PRO A 491 8.46 -3.22 -20.93
C PRO A 491 9.22 -3.51 -22.24
N GLN A 492 10.47 -3.92 -22.16
CA GLN A 492 11.29 -4.24 -23.35
C GLN A 492 10.88 -5.55 -24.03
N VAL A 493 10.14 -6.41 -23.34
CA VAL A 493 9.67 -7.69 -23.87
C VAL A 493 8.31 -7.57 -24.56
N GLU A 494 7.55 -6.52 -24.25
CA GLU A 494 6.25 -6.26 -24.91
C GLU A 494 6.38 -6.00 -26.42
N GLN A 495 7.56 -5.61 -26.91
CA GLN A 495 7.79 -5.37 -28.35
C GLN A 495 8.10 -6.64 -29.16
N GLU A 496 8.55 -7.72 -28.53
CA GLU A 496 8.93 -8.95 -29.24
C GLU A 496 7.91 -10.08 -29.15
N ALA A 497 6.96 -9.99 -28.23
CA ALA A 497 5.97 -11.03 -28.07
C ALA A 497 4.61 -10.44 -27.67
N ALA A 498 3.63 -10.61 -28.53
CA ALA A 498 2.30 -10.99 -28.03
C ALA A 498 2.41 -12.34 -27.29
N ALA A 499 3.47 -12.53 -26.48
CA ALA A 499 3.68 -13.73 -25.70
C ALA A 499 2.61 -13.73 -24.62
N ILE A 500 1.79 -14.74 -24.67
CA ILE A 500 0.81 -15.11 -23.68
C ILE A 500 1.49 -14.98 -22.30
N PRO A 501 1.01 -14.09 -21.40
CA PRO A 501 1.59 -13.98 -20.07
C PRO A 501 1.66 -15.35 -19.43
N ASN A 502 2.77 -15.68 -18.78
CA ASN A 502 2.85 -16.94 -18.05
C ASN A 502 1.73 -16.99 -17.02
N ARG A 503 1.14 -18.16 -16.81
CA ARG A 503 0.16 -18.39 -15.75
C ARG A 503 0.88 -18.56 -14.42
N ILE A 504 1.39 -17.44 -13.90
CA ILE A 504 2.26 -17.42 -12.73
C ILE A 504 1.53 -17.04 -11.44
N ASN A 505 0.34 -16.43 -11.56
CA ASN A 505 -0.50 -16.14 -10.41
C ASN A 505 -1.30 -17.40 -10.04
N GLU A 506 -1.32 -17.78 -8.77
CA GLU A 506 -1.90 -19.06 -8.35
C GLU A 506 -2.72 -18.97 -7.06
N GLY A 507 -3.78 -19.79 -6.95
CA GLY A 507 -4.50 -20.03 -5.70
C GLY A 507 -5.27 -18.80 -5.21
N ILE A 508 -6.07 -18.20 -6.07
CA ILE A 508 -6.81 -16.97 -5.77
C ILE A 508 -8.30 -17.30 -5.58
N THR A 509 -8.86 -16.89 -4.46
CA THR A 509 -10.30 -17.06 -4.15
C THR A 509 -10.95 -15.71 -3.95
N LEU A 510 -12.00 -15.43 -4.74
CA LEU A 510 -12.85 -14.25 -4.65
C LEU A 510 -14.28 -14.70 -4.35
N GLN A 511 -14.73 -14.58 -3.09
CA GLN A 511 -15.96 -15.23 -2.66
C GLN A 511 -16.87 -14.29 -1.85
N ARG A 512 -18.17 -14.32 -2.11
CA ARG A 512 -19.23 -13.55 -1.41
C ARG A 512 -18.99 -12.05 -1.36
N ASN A 513 -18.31 -11.50 -2.36
CA ASN A 513 -18.07 -10.07 -2.47
C ASN A 513 -19.24 -9.37 -3.19
N VAL A 514 -19.42 -8.10 -2.86
CA VAL A 514 -20.45 -7.25 -3.48
C VAL A 514 -19.80 -6.11 -4.25
N PHE A 515 -20.13 -6.00 -5.53
CA PHE A 515 -19.60 -4.98 -6.43
C PHE A 515 -20.73 -4.07 -6.92
N SER A 516 -20.53 -2.76 -6.90
CA SER A 516 -21.54 -1.80 -7.35
C SER A 516 -20.93 -0.51 -7.87
N GLN A 517 -21.58 0.09 -8.86
CA GLN A 517 -21.26 1.41 -9.41
C GLN A 517 -19.80 1.56 -9.87
N LEU A 518 -19.26 0.54 -10.52
CA LEU A 518 -17.87 0.52 -10.95
C LEU A 518 -17.68 1.16 -12.34
N GLY A 519 -16.60 1.92 -12.51
CA GLY A 519 -16.23 2.50 -13.80
C GLY A 519 -15.76 1.45 -14.83
N ALA A 520 -15.16 0.36 -14.36
CA ALA A 520 -14.61 -0.75 -15.14
C ALA A 520 -15.28 -2.08 -14.72
N PRO A 521 -14.91 -3.24 -15.30
CA PRO A 521 -15.30 -4.54 -14.78
C PRO A 521 -15.05 -4.70 -13.27
N ALA A 522 -15.79 -5.56 -12.63
CA ALA A 522 -15.57 -5.86 -11.22
C ALA A 522 -14.26 -6.61 -11.01
N ILE A 523 -14.00 -7.62 -11.83
CA ILE A 523 -12.82 -8.47 -11.76
C ILE A 523 -12.12 -8.48 -13.12
N TYR A 524 -10.83 -8.18 -13.11
CA TYR A 524 -9.92 -8.43 -14.21
C TYR A 524 -8.81 -9.37 -13.72
N CYS A 525 -8.60 -10.48 -14.41
CA CYS A 525 -7.56 -11.44 -14.08
C CYS A 525 -6.81 -11.87 -15.33
N ALA A 526 -5.50 -11.72 -15.31
CA ALA A 526 -4.61 -12.17 -16.39
C ALA A 526 -3.50 -13.07 -15.87
N GLY A 527 -3.18 -14.14 -16.60
CA GLY A 527 -2.05 -15.02 -16.33
C GLY A 527 -2.16 -15.78 -15.01
N ALA A 528 -3.30 -16.44 -14.75
CA ALA A 528 -3.53 -17.16 -13.51
C ALA A 528 -3.94 -18.62 -13.71
N SER A 529 -3.63 -19.43 -12.68
CA SER A 529 -4.16 -20.78 -12.50
C SER A 529 -4.83 -20.88 -11.13
N TRP A 530 -5.86 -21.75 -11.00
CA TRP A 530 -6.61 -21.95 -9.76
C TRP A 530 -7.24 -20.65 -9.21
N LEU A 531 -7.91 -19.92 -10.10
CA LEU A 531 -8.77 -18.81 -9.71
C LEU A 531 -10.18 -19.33 -9.44
N ASP A 532 -10.69 -19.11 -8.22
CA ASP A 532 -12.06 -19.40 -7.84
C ASP A 532 -12.83 -18.10 -7.62
N VAL A 533 -13.87 -17.86 -8.44
CA VAL A 533 -14.79 -16.72 -8.32
C VAL A 533 -16.18 -17.26 -8.01
N GLU A 534 -16.59 -17.18 -6.74
CA GLU A 534 -17.75 -17.89 -6.24
C GLU A 534 -18.70 -16.99 -5.44
N SER A 535 -19.99 -17.10 -5.70
CA SER A 535 -21.07 -16.50 -4.90
C SER A 535 -20.94 -14.97 -4.73
N ASN A 536 -20.36 -14.27 -5.72
CA ASN A 536 -20.27 -12.82 -5.72
C ASN A 536 -21.51 -12.17 -6.31
N ARG A 537 -21.79 -10.94 -5.92
CA ARG A 537 -22.90 -10.13 -6.46
C ARG A 537 -22.36 -8.93 -7.22
N PHE A 538 -22.80 -8.79 -8.47
CA PHE A 538 -22.41 -7.73 -9.39
C PHE A 538 -23.59 -6.80 -9.68
N GLY A 539 -23.46 -5.53 -9.31
CA GLY A 539 -24.38 -4.44 -9.68
C GLY A 539 -23.62 -3.42 -10.51
N ASP A 540 -24.26 -2.81 -11.48
CA ASP A 540 -23.80 -1.66 -12.28
C ASP A 540 -22.25 -1.55 -12.46
N CYS A 541 -21.69 -2.50 -13.16
CA CYS A 541 -20.26 -2.56 -13.48
C CYS A 541 -19.98 -2.04 -14.90
N ASP A 542 -18.71 -1.68 -15.17
CA ASP A 542 -18.20 -1.27 -16.48
C ASP A 542 -18.91 -0.03 -17.05
N ARG A 543 -19.22 0.94 -16.18
CA ARG A 543 -20.00 2.15 -16.52
C ARG A 543 -19.29 3.05 -17.54
N LEU A 544 -17.97 3.01 -17.60
CA LEU A 544 -17.16 3.82 -18.51
C LEU A 544 -16.87 3.13 -19.84
N ARG A 545 -17.50 1.97 -20.11
CA ARG A 545 -17.39 1.26 -21.39
C ARG A 545 -17.81 2.12 -22.57
N PRO A 546 -17.38 1.79 -23.79
CA PRO A 546 -17.83 2.46 -24.99
C PRO A 546 -19.38 2.38 -25.14
N ALA A 547 -19.97 3.45 -25.69
CA ALA A 547 -21.41 3.49 -25.94
C ALA A 547 -21.83 2.34 -26.86
N GLY A 548 -22.90 1.60 -26.46
CA GLY A 548 -23.40 0.44 -27.20
C GLY A 548 -22.70 -0.89 -26.89
N ALA A 549 -21.59 -0.88 -26.15
CA ALA A 549 -20.97 -2.12 -25.67
C ALA A 549 -21.77 -2.70 -24.49
N GLU A 550 -21.82 -4.03 -24.40
CA GLU A 550 -22.43 -4.71 -23.26
C GLU A 550 -21.53 -4.61 -22.03
N PRO A 551 -22.11 -4.48 -20.80
CA PRO A 551 -21.32 -4.40 -19.59
C PRO A 551 -20.60 -5.72 -19.31
N ARG A 552 -19.37 -5.62 -18.82
CA ARG A 552 -18.54 -6.75 -18.42
C ARG A 552 -18.44 -6.77 -16.89
N ALA A 553 -18.82 -7.87 -16.28
CA ALA A 553 -18.62 -8.07 -14.84
C ALA A 553 -17.23 -8.65 -14.55
N ILE A 554 -16.83 -9.64 -15.36
CA ILE A 554 -15.57 -10.38 -15.18
C ILE A 554 -14.85 -10.44 -16.53
N VAL A 555 -13.56 -10.15 -16.54
CA VAL A 555 -12.68 -10.33 -17.70
C VAL A 555 -11.50 -11.22 -17.31
N LEU A 556 -11.37 -12.33 -18.00
CA LEU A 556 -10.36 -13.36 -17.77
C LEU A 556 -9.48 -13.48 -19.00
N ARG A 557 -8.18 -13.46 -18.81
CA ARG A 557 -7.21 -13.60 -19.90
C ARG A 557 -6.13 -14.61 -19.55
N ASN A 558 -5.92 -15.61 -20.41
CA ASN A 558 -4.88 -16.63 -20.24
C ASN A 558 -4.96 -17.35 -18.88
N LEU A 559 -6.11 -17.93 -18.57
CA LEU A 559 -6.33 -18.71 -17.35
C LEU A 559 -6.29 -20.21 -17.62
N ASP A 560 -5.99 -20.98 -16.56
CA ASP A 560 -6.09 -22.44 -16.51
C ASP A 560 -6.71 -22.91 -15.19
N GLU A 561 -7.29 -24.10 -15.16
CA GLU A 561 -7.79 -24.81 -13.96
C GLU A 561 -8.57 -23.88 -13.00
N SER A 562 -9.47 -23.04 -13.53
CA SER A 562 -10.19 -22.01 -12.77
C SER A 562 -11.69 -22.23 -12.80
N THR A 563 -12.39 -21.74 -11.77
CA THR A 563 -13.85 -21.93 -11.61
C THR A 563 -14.55 -20.60 -11.35
N ILE A 564 -15.62 -20.33 -12.11
CA ILE A 564 -16.49 -19.17 -11.95
C ILE A 564 -17.92 -19.67 -11.80
N THR A 565 -18.47 -19.66 -10.57
CA THR A 565 -19.76 -20.29 -10.30
C THR A 565 -20.57 -19.60 -9.20
N GLY A 566 -21.89 -19.75 -9.23
CA GLY A 566 -22.79 -19.23 -8.21
C GLY A 566 -22.84 -17.71 -8.09
N ASN A 567 -22.34 -16.99 -9.09
CA ASN A 567 -22.31 -15.53 -9.06
C ASN A 567 -23.64 -14.95 -9.57
N GLU A 568 -24.05 -13.84 -9.01
CA GLU A 568 -25.29 -13.15 -9.35
C GLU A 568 -25.02 -11.76 -9.90
N ALA A 569 -25.77 -11.33 -10.91
CA ALA A 569 -25.74 -9.96 -11.40
C ALA A 569 -27.14 -9.33 -11.33
N SER A 570 -27.23 -8.05 -10.97
CA SER A 570 -28.50 -7.31 -10.91
C SER A 570 -29.06 -6.95 -12.29
N ALA A 571 -28.20 -6.96 -13.32
CA ALA A 571 -28.54 -6.74 -14.73
C ALA A 571 -27.67 -7.64 -15.60
N ALA A 572 -28.09 -7.83 -16.87
CA ALA A 572 -27.31 -8.63 -17.81
C ALA A 572 -25.88 -8.05 -17.94
N ALA A 573 -24.89 -8.87 -17.69
CA ALA A 573 -23.48 -8.56 -17.82
C ALA A 573 -22.71 -9.78 -18.33
N LYS A 574 -21.49 -9.59 -18.81
CA LYS A 574 -20.69 -10.65 -19.41
C LYS A 574 -19.53 -11.11 -18.53
N VAL A 575 -19.28 -12.42 -18.60
CA VAL A 575 -17.98 -13.01 -18.30
C VAL A 575 -17.24 -13.14 -19.64
N VAL A 576 -16.17 -12.40 -19.82
CA VAL A 576 -15.36 -12.40 -21.04
C VAL A 576 -14.12 -13.26 -20.81
N MET A 577 -13.90 -14.24 -21.68
CA MET A 577 -12.73 -15.12 -21.64
C MET A 577 -11.91 -14.97 -22.92
N ILE A 578 -10.61 -14.74 -22.74
CA ILE A 578 -9.64 -14.54 -23.82
C ILE A 578 -8.46 -15.49 -23.56
N ASP A 579 -8.11 -16.31 -24.53
CA ASP A 579 -6.97 -17.25 -24.46
C ASP A 579 -6.98 -18.17 -23.21
N CYS A 580 -8.16 -18.45 -22.66
CA CYS A 580 -8.33 -19.39 -21.55
C CYS A 580 -8.37 -20.84 -22.04
N THR A 581 -7.92 -21.78 -21.19
CA THR A 581 -8.00 -23.21 -21.53
C THR A 581 -9.41 -23.76 -21.35
N ASP A 582 -9.68 -24.95 -21.86
CA ASP A 582 -10.91 -25.71 -21.66
C ASP A 582 -11.14 -26.18 -20.21
N LYS A 583 -10.11 -26.05 -19.35
CA LYS A 583 -10.22 -26.33 -17.92
C LYS A 583 -10.79 -25.15 -17.11
N VAL A 584 -11.03 -24.00 -17.73
CA VAL A 584 -11.74 -22.89 -17.10
C VAL A 584 -13.23 -23.15 -17.17
N LYS A 585 -13.86 -23.39 -16.02
CA LYS A 585 -15.28 -23.76 -15.91
C LYS A 585 -16.10 -22.54 -15.49
N VAL A 586 -17.07 -22.18 -16.32
CA VAL A 586 -18.07 -21.15 -15.99
C VAL A 586 -19.42 -21.83 -15.84
N GLY A 587 -19.86 -21.98 -14.60
CA GLY A 587 -21.12 -22.68 -14.25
C GLY A 587 -22.29 -21.73 -14.01
N ASP A 588 -23.24 -22.15 -13.17
CA ASP A 588 -24.46 -21.40 -12.86
C ASP A 588 -24.19 -20.02 -12.27
N ASN A 589 -24.29 -18.98 -13.08
CA ASN A 589 -23.98 -17.61 -12.73
C ASN A 589 -25.15 -16.63 -12.94
N GLY A 590 -26.39 -17.02 -12.66
CA GLY A 590 -27.58 -16.18 -12.80
C GLY A 590 -27.65 -15.47 -14.17
N PRO A 591 -27.88 -14.15 -14.25
CA PRO A 591 -27.97 -13.44 -15.52
C PRO A 591 -26.64 -13.12 -16.20
N LEU A 592 -25.50 -13.60 -15.67
CA LEU A 592 -24.20 -13.47 -16.35
C LEU A 592 -24.15 -14.40 -17.57
N THR A 593 -23.74 -13.84 -18.70
CA THR A 593 -23.59 -14.60 -19.94
C THR A 593 -22.14 -14.76 -20.34
N ASN A 594 -21.77 -15.91 -20.86
CA ASN A 594 -20.40 -16.18 -21.32
C ASN A 594 -20.19 -15.57 -22.71
N ALA A 595 -19.05 -14.92 -22.89
CA ALA A 595 -18.55 -14.48 -24.18
C ALA A 595 -17.11 -14.98 -24.33
N THR A 596 -16.87 -15.82 -25.33
CA THR A 596 -15.52 -16.21 -25.77
C THR A 596 -15.16 -15.33 -26.96
N SER A 597 -14.00 -14.71 -26.93
CA SER A 597 -13.43 -13.97 -28.06
C SER A 597 -12.20 -14.68 -28.58
#